data_683628cf1cca33b1d925e1c6f4b8e054
#
_entry.id   683628cf1cca33b1d925e1c6f4b8e054
#
_cell.length_a   1.000
_cell.length_b   1.000
_cell.length_c   1.000
_cell.angle_alpha   90.00
_cell.angle_beta   90.00
_cell.angle_gamma   90.00
#
_symmetry.space_group_name_H-M   'P 1'
#
loop_
_entity.id
_entity.type
_entity.pdbx_description
1 polymer ?
#
loop_
_entity_poly.entity_id
_entity_poly.type
_entity_poly.pdbx_seq_one_letter_code
_entity_poly.pdbx_strand_id
1 'polypeptide(L)'
;PFQVPVRIDITQRQRGTRDVQPDESRTRQFLEGFNIETFDMVGTLSNAVGMQGLVRGAGSVHRVKIGDYLGRNHGRIIGINENAIEVVEIVPDGEGGWLERPRTLSLSERG
;
A
#
# COMPACT_ATOMS: atom_id res chain seq x y z
N PRO A 1 12.96 20.23 -14.92
CA PRO A 1 11.67 20.70 -15.42
C PRO A 1 10.51 19.86 -15.05
N PHE A 2 10.66 18.73 -14.82
CA PHE A 2 9.68 17.72 -14.72
C PHE A 2 9.15 17.52 -13.34
N GLN A 3 9.76 18.04 -12.31
CA GLN A 3 9.32 17.80 -10.96
C GLN A 3 8.15 18.66 -10.52
N VAL A 4 8.03 19.82 -11.12
CA VAL A 4 7.02 20.76 -10.66
C VAL A 4 5.61 20.23 -10.84
N PRO A 5 5.25 19.66 -11.98
CA PRO A 5 3.90 19.12 -12.13
C PRO A 5 3.58 18.01 -11.13
N VAL A 6 4.59 17.24 -10.77
CA VAL A 6 4.37 16.16 -9.83
C VAL A 6 3.94 16.70 -8.48
N ARG A 7 4.56 17.78 -8.04
CA ARG A 7 4.18 18.34 -6.74
C ARG A 7 2.77 18.89 -6.75
N ILE A 8 2.36 19.48 -7.85
CA ILE A 8 1.00 19.98 -7.96
C ILE A 8 0.01 18.83 -7.87
N ASP A 9 0.32 17.73 -8.54
CA ASP A 9 -0.57 16.58 -8.51
C ASP A 9 -0.74 16.03 -7.12
N ILE A 10 0.34 15.98 -6.35
CA ILE A 10 0.26 15.48 -4.99
C ILE A 10 -0.67 16.34 -4.15
N THR A 11 -0.58 17.65 -4.32
CA THR A 11 -1.44 18.55 -3.57
C THR A 11 -2.90 18.32 -3.92
N GLN A 12 -3.21 18.12 -5.18
CA GLN A 12 -4.58 17.89 -5.58
C GLN A 12 -5.11 16.58 -5.03
N ARG A 13 -4.28 15.56 -4.98
CA ARG A 13 -4.72 14.28 -4.45
C ARG A 13 -5.08 14.36 -2.99
N GLN A 14 -4.39 15.19 -2.24
CA GLN A 14 -4.68 15.34 -0.83
C GLN A 14 -6.03 15.97 -0.58
N ARG A 15 -6.58 16.61 -1.59
CA ARG A 15 -7.92 17.19 -1.47
C ARG A 15 -9.02 16.26 -1.93
N GLY A 16 -8.66 15.10 -2.44
CA GLY A 16 -9.65 14.20 -3.00
C GLY A 16 -10.09 14.68 -4.37
N THR A 17 -9.51 14.14 -5.41
CA THR A 17 -9.83 14.52 -6.77
C THR A 17 -10.37 13.34 -7.52
N ARG A 18 -10.81 13.60 -8.74
CA ARG A 18 -11.27 12.52 -9.60
C ARG A 18 -10.13 11.63 -10.08
N ASP A 19 -8.90 12.13 -9.99
CA ASP A 19 -7.75 11.36 -10.43
C ASP A 19 -7.41 10.25 -9.45
N VAL A 20 -7.89 10.32 -8.23
CA VAL A 20 -7.65 9.31 -7.23
C VAL A 20 -8.89 8.44 -7.15
N GLN A 21 -8.79 7.25 -7.68
CA GLN A 21 -9.90 6.30 -7.67
C GLN A 21 -9.35 4.90 -7.54
N PRO A 22 -10.05 4.02 -6.83
CA PRO A 22 -9.65 2.62 -6.84
C PRO A 22 -9.92 2.02 -8.22
N ASP A 23 -9.04 1.12 -8.62
CA ASP A 23 -9.22 0.40 -9.88
C ASP A 23 -10.11 -0.81 -9.59
N GLU A 24 -11.40 -0.63 -9.81
CA GLU A 24 -12.36 -1.68 -9.51
C GLU A 24 -12.46 -2.72 -10.60
N SER A 25 -11.78 -2.51 -11.72
CA SER A 25 -11.81 -3.46 -12.81
C SER A 25 -10.80 -4.60 -12.63
N ARG A 26 -9.84 -4.43 -11.73
CA ARG A 26 -8.85 -5.47 -11.51
C ARG A 26 -9.36 -6.51 -10.54
N THR A 27 -8.81 -7.71 -10.64
CA THR A 27 -9.14 -8.78 -9.72
C THR A 27 -8.46 -8.48 -8.36
N ARG A 28 -9.22 -8.58 -7.29
CA ARG A 28 -8.67 -8.35 -5.96
C ARG A 28 -7.74 -9.50 -5.59
N GLN A 29 -6.66 -9.16 -4.91
CA GLN A 29 -5.71 -10.14 -4.43
C GLN A 29 -6.15 -10.70 -3.08
N PHE A 30 -5.58 -11.85 -2.73
CA PHE A 30 -5.99 -12.55 -1.53
C PHE A 30 -5.91 -11.68 -0.28
N LEU A 31 -4.81 -10.91 -0.16
CA LEU A 31 -4.60 -10.13 1.05
C LEU A 31 -5.50 -8.91 1.15
N GLU A 32 -6.24 -8.59 0.11
CA GLU A 32 -7.18 -7.48 0.17
C GLU A 32 -8.47 -7.84 0.89
N GLY A 33 -8.65 -9.09 1.23
CA GLY A 33 -9.80 -9.51 2.02
C GLY A 33 -9.67 -9.26 3.51
N PHE A 34 -8.55 -8.72 3.96
CA PHE A 34 -8.26 -8.56 5.37
C PHE A 34 -7.92 -7.11 5.67
N ASN A 35 -8.23 -6.69 6.90
CA ASN A 35 -7.89 -5.34 7.35
C ASN A 35 -6.37 -5.19 7.41
N ILE A 36 -5.87 -4.07 6.88
CA ILE A 36 -4.42 -3.86 6.84
C ILE A 36 -3.80 -3.89 8.23
N GLU A 37 -4.56 -3.53 9.25
CA GLU A 37 -4.04 -3.51 10.61
C GLU A 37 -3.84 -4.89 11.21
N THR A 38 -4.31 -5.93 10.54
CA THR A 38 -4.07 -7.28 10.99
C THR A 38 -2.75 -7.86 10.49
N PHE A 39 -2.02 -7.11 9.67
CA PHE A 39 -0.75 -7.56 9.13
C PHE A 39 0.42 -6.94 9.87
N ASP A 40 1.45 -7.76 10.10
CA ASP A 40 2.71 -7.30 10.66
C ASP A 40 3.83 -7.60 9.68
N MET A 41 4.71 -6.63 9.49
CA MET A 41 5.92 -6.89 8.71
C MET A 41 6.88 -7.66 9.59
N VAL A 42 7.35 -8.80 9.11
CA VAL A 42 8.25 -9.64 9.91
C VAL A 42 9.62 -9.80 9.28
N GLY A 43 9.86 -9.24 8.12
CA GLY A 43 11.17 -9.30 7.52
C GLY A 43 11.14 -8.93 6.05
N THR A 44 12.28 -9.11 5.41
CA THR A 44 12.42 -8.90 3.98
C THR A 44 13.16 -10.07 3.37
N LEU A 45 13.02 -10.19 2.05
CA LEU A 45 13.72 -11.20 1.27
C LEU A 45 14.23 -10.52 0.02
N SER A 46 15.51 -10.66 -0.24
CA SER A 46 16.12 -10.05 -1.41
C SER A 46 16.57 -11.16 -2.35
N ASN A 47 16.24 -11.03 -3.63
CA ASN A 47 16.64 -12.02 -4.62
C ASN A 47 16.83 -11.32 -5.96
N ALA A 48 17.01 -12.11 -7.02
CA ALA A 48 17.32 -11.56 -8.34
C ALA A 48 16.18 -10.67 -8.87
N VAL A 49 14.95 -10.88 -8.40
CA VAL A 49 13.82 -10.08 -8.83
C VAL A 49 13.79 -8.74 -8.10
N GLY A 50 14.35 -8.69 -6.89
CA GLY A 50 14.32 -7.47 -6.09
C GLY A 50 13.99 -7.77 -4.66
N MET A 51 13.69 -6.73 -3.90
CA MET A 51 13.36 -6.87 -2.50
C MET A 51 11.88 -7.14 -2.32
N GLN A 52 11.57 -8.12 -1.51
CA GLN A 52 10.19 -8.47 -1.16
C GLN A 52 10.01 -8.34 0.34
N GLY A 53 8.80 -7.95 0.75
CA GLY A 53 8.46 -7.88 2.16
C GLY A 53 7.80 -9.16 2.61
N LEU A 54 7.99 -9.46 3.88
CA LEU A 54 7.33 -10.60 4.52
C LEU A 54 6.34 -10.06 5.52
N VAL A 55 5.08 -10.41 5.35
CA VAL A 55 4.02 -9.95 6.26
C VAL A 55 3.34 -11.17 6.86
N ARG A 56 3.06 -11.07 8.15
CA ARG A 56 2.32 -12.11 8.86
C ARG A 56 0.89 -11.64 9.08
N GLY A 57 -0.04 -12.47 8.70
CA GLY A 57 -1.45 -12.20 8.85
C GLY A 57 -2.21 -13.21 8.03
N ALA A 58 -3.53 -13.17 8.12
CA ALA A 58 -4.39 -14.10 7.37
C ALA A 58 -3.96 -15.56 7.57
N GLY A 59 -3.45 -15.87 8.75
CA GLY A 59 -3.12 -17.24 9.12
C GLY A 59 -1.74 -17.72 8.75
N SER A 60 -0.92 -16.90 8.09
CA SER A 60 0.42 -17.34 7.74
C SER A 60 1.28 -16.13 7.35
N VAL A 61 2.48 -16.42 6.85
CA VAL A 61 3.40 -15.39 6.37
C VAL A 61 3.33 -15.36 4.86
N HIS A 62 3.21 -14.15 4.30
CA HIS A 62 3.07 -13.96 2.88
C HIS A 62 4.18 -13.06 2.35
N ARG A 63 4.63 -13.33 1.14
CA ARG A 63 5.58 -12.47 0.47
C ARG A 63 4.84 -11.45 -0.37
N VAL A 64 5.27 -10.20 -0.28
CA VAL A 64 4.67 -9.11 -1.05
C VAL A 64 5.77 -8.32 -1.72
N LYS A 65 5.44 -7.66 -2.82
CA LYS A 65 6.39 -6.85 -3.56
C LYS A 65 5.74 -5.53 -3.93
N ILE A 66 6.55 -4.59 -4.39
CA ILE A 66 6.04 -3.31 -4.85
C ILE A 66 5.03 -3.55 -5.97
N GLY A 67 3.87 -2.91 -5.84
CA GLY A 67 2.79 -3.09 -6.78
C GLY A 67 1.73 -4.05 -6.32
N ASP A 68 2.02 -4.86 -5.30
CA ASP A 68 1.00 -5.75 -4.74
C ASP A 68 0.01 -4.95 -3.89
N TYR A 69 -1.12 -5.56 -3.63
CA TYR A 69 -2.19 -4.92 -2.85
C TYR A 69 -2.45 -5.72 -1.59
N LEU A 70 -2.75 -5.00 -0.51
CA LEU A 70 -3.19 -5.63 0.73
C LEU A 70 -4.08 -4.68 1.50
N GLY A 71 -4.93 -5.26 2.37
CA GLY A 71 -5.87 -4.45 3.11
C GLY A 71 -7.13 -4.20 2.32
N ARG A 72 -8.17 -3.75 3.00
CA ARG A 72 -9.49 -3.63 2.37
C ARG A 72 -9.69 -2.33 1.60
N ASN A 73 -8.77 -1.39 1.74
CA ASN A 73 -8.93 -0.06 1.18
C ASN A 73 -8.05 0.15 -0.04
N HIS A 74 -7.89 -0.88 -0.87
CA HIS A 74 -7.10 -0.80 -2.09
C HIS A 74 -5.66 -0.38 -1.81
N GLY A 75 -5.10 -0.90 -0.72
CA GLY A 75 -3.74 -0.52 -0.32
C GLY A 75 -2.70 -1.08 -1.26
N ARG A 76 -2.00 -0.20 -1.96
CA ARG A 76 -0.97 -0.61 -2.90
C ARG A 76 0.40 -0.37 -2.29
N ILE A 77 1.26 -1.37 -2.37
CA ILE A 77 2.61 -1.27 -1.83
C ILE A 77 3.44 -0.43 -2.78
N ILE A 78 3.98 0.66 -2.27
CA ILE A 78 4.77 1.58 -3.06
C ILE A 78 6.24 1.58 -2.67
N GLY A 79 6.59 0.99 -1.53
CA GLY A 79 7.98 0.93 -1.12
C GLY A 79 8.20 -0.17 -0.11
N ILE A 80 9.38 -0.78 -0.18
CA ILE A 80 9.78 -1.80 0.77
C ILE A 80 11.24 -1.52 1.13
N ASN A 81 11.51 -1.42 2.43
CA ASN A 81 12.89 -1.35 2.89
C ASN A 81 13.04 -2.31 4.05
N GLU A 82 14.22 -2.34 4.65
CA GLU A 82 14.51 -3.36 5.65
C GLU A 82 13.69 -3.23 6.91
N ASN A 83 13.10 -2.07 7.14
CA ASN A 83 12.40 -1.80 8.39
C ASN A 83 10.93 -1.53 8.22
N ALA A 84 10.44 -1.36 6.98
CA ALA A 84 9.06 -0.95 6.78
C ALA A 84 8.59 -1.25 5.39
N ILE A 85 7.29 -1.40 5.26
CA ILE A 85 6.59 -1.48 3.98
C ILE A 85 5.67 -0.28 3.91
N GLU A 86 5.78 0.48 2.83
CA GLU A 86 4.95 1.67 2.65
C GLU A 86 3.82 1.36 1.70
N VAL A 87 2.62 1.72 2.11
CA VAL A 87 1.39 1.41 1.40
C VAL A 87 0.59 2.69 1.25
N VAL A 88 -0.06 2.85 0.13
CA VAL A 88 -1.02 3.95 -0.07
C VAL A 88 -2.40 3.34 -0.22
N GLU A 89 -3.30 3.72 0.66
CA GLU A 89 -4.69 3.32 0.59
C GLU A 89 -5.51 4.39 -0.13
N ILE A 90 -6.62 3.98 -0.71
CA ILE A 90 -7.56 4.90 -1.33
C ILE A 90 -8.87 4.79 -0.57
N VAL A 91 -9.28 5.89 0.04
CA VAL A 91 -10.46 5.91 0.88
C VAL A 91 -11.39 7.02 0.43
N PRO A 92 -12.71 6.91 0.69
CA PRO A 92 -13.64 7.97 0.32
C PRO A 92 -13.35 9.23 1.12
N ASP A 93 -13.52 10.37 0.47
CA ASP A 93 -13.30 11.66 1.12
C ASP A 93 -14.55 12.20 1.78
N GLY A 94 -15.68 11.52 1.63
CA GLY A 94 -16.93 11.96 2.20
C GLY A 94 -17.71 12.93 1.33
N GLU A 95 -17.19 13.30 0.19
CA GLU A 95 -17.81 14.29 -0.70
C GLU A 95 -17.90 13.79 -2.14
N GLY A 96 -17.95 12.48 -2.31
CA GLY A 96 -18.07 11.92 -3.63
C GLY A 96 -16.76 11.64 -4.33
N GLY A 97 -15.63 11.94 -3.69
CA GLY A 97 -14.32 11.68 -4.24
C GLY A 97 -13.53 10.70 -3.38
N TRP A 98 -12.25 10.63 -3.64
CA TRP A 98 -11.36 9.68 -2.99
C TRP A 98 -10.09 10.37 -2.55
N LEU A 99 -9.49 9.86 -1.48
CA LEU A 99 -8.23 10.36 -0.94
C LEU A 99 -7.22 9.24 -0.90
N GLU A 100 -5.96 9.60 -1.10
CA GLU A 100 -4.86 8.68 -0.81
C GLU A 100 -4.46 8.83 0.65
N ARG A 101 -4.31 7.71 1.32
CA ARG A 101 -3.93 7.69 2.73
C ARG A 101 -2.70 6.82 2.90
N PRO A 102 -1.54 7.42 3.24
CA PRO A 102 -0.34 6.63 3.43
C PRO A 102 -0.41 5.82 4.71
N ARG A 103 0.09 4.61 4.64
CA ARG A 103 0.19 3.72 5.79
C ARG A 103 1.56 3.08 5.77
N THR A 104 2.09 2.81 6.94
CA THR A 104 3.40 2.17 7.08
C THR A 104 3.26 0.94 7.94
N LEU A 105 3.75 -0.19 7.43
CA LEU A 105 3.87 -1.40 8.24
C LEU A 105 5.30 -1.48 8.71
N SER A 106 5.51 -1.24 10.00
CA SER A 106 6.84 -1.26 10.56
C SER A 106 7.26 -2.68 10.90
N LEU A 107 8.56 -2.93 10.82
CA LEU A 107 9.10 -4.23 11.15
C LEU A 107 8.77 -4.58 12.60
N SER A 108 8.18 -5.76 12.78
CA SER A 108 7.85 -6.25 14.09
C SER A 108 9.07 -6.92 14.70
N GLU A 109 9.51 -6.44 15.86
CA GLU A 109 10.68 -7.02 16.52
C GLU A 109 10.34 -8.32 17.24
N ARG A 110 9.07 -8.60 17.34
CA ARG A 110 8.70 -9.86 17.98
C ARG A 110 8.68 -11.03 17.03
N GLY A 111 8.81 -10.75 15.77
CA GLY A 111 8.92 -11.76 14.77
C GLY A 111 7.71 -12.61 14.56
#